data_58ff1509f59f5cd870c4cad9021ccee3
#
_entry.id   58ff1509f59f5cd870c4cad9021ccee3
#
_cell.length_a   1.000
_cell.length_b   1.000
_cell.length_c   1.000
_cell.angle_alpha   90.00
_cell.angle_beta   90.00
_cell.angle_gamma   90.00
#
_symmetry.space_group_name_H-M   'P 1'
#
loop_
_entity.id
_entity.type
_entity.pdbx_description
1 polymer ?
#
loop_
_entity_poly.entity_id
_entity_poly.type
_entity_poly.pdbx_seq_one_letter_code
_entity_poly.pdbx_strand_id
1 'polypeptide(L)'
;MSEINFDIVIQGGGPVGLACAAWCLQKFPEAKIALLDRNPVDDADLATADSRGIALSHGSKLLLDTINAWPTECADIHRVHVSQAGRFGRALMTREELKQDALGHIIRYRDIHLTLRKALRAIQTNSPNFFWKHIDTQTNTSDLQAKCVVHA
;
A
#
# COMPACT_ATOMS: atom_id res chain seq x y z
N MET A 1 16.66 28.16 -10.80
CA MET A 1 15.57 27.41 -10.18
C MET A 1 16.23 26.30 -9.37
N SER A 2 16.01 26.24 -8.07
CA SER A 2 16.62 25.21 -7.24
C SER A 2 16.02 23.86 -7.61
N GLU A 3 16.85 22.96 -8.13
CA GLU A 3 16.50 21.57 -8.38
C GLU A 3 16.02 20.95 -7.05
N ILE A 4 14.77 20.53 -7.01
CA ILE A 4 14.25 19.86 -5.82
C ILE A 4 14.69 18.39 -5.91
N ASN A 5 15.81 18.09 -5.28
CA ASN A 5 16.33 16.73 -5.20
C ASN A 5 15.61 15.95 -4.10
N PHE A 6 15.07 14.80 -4.47
CA PHE A 6 14.49 13.82 -3.53
C PHE A 6 15.43 12.62 -3.40
N ASP A 7 15.39 11.98 -2.23
CA ASP A 7 16.03 10.67 -2.06
C ASP A 7 15.15 9.60 -2.70
N ILE A 8 13.83 9.66 -2.45
CA ILE A 8 12.86 8.70 -2.98
C ILE A 8 11.66 9.44 -3.57
N VAL A 9 11.27 9.06 -4.78
CA VAL A 9 10.00 9.50 -5.41
C VAL A 9 9.12 8.26 -5.62
N ILE A 10 7.90 8.29 -5.08
CA ILE A 10 6.90 7.22 -5.23
C ILE A 10 5.80 7.75 -6.14
N GLN A 11 5.56 7.08 -7.26
CA GLN A 11 4.54 7.43 -8.24
C GLN A 11 3.34 6.48 -8.10
N GLY A 12 2.23 7.01 -7.62
CA GLY A 12 0.98 6.30 -7.37
C GLY A 12 0.51 6.44 -5.94
N GLY A 13 -0.69 6.99 -5.72
CA GLY A 13 -1.33 7.17 -4.42
C GLY A 13 -2.29 6.05 -4.03
N GLY A 14 -2.21 4.89 -4.71
CA GLY A 14 -2.95 3.68 -4.35
C GLY A 14 -2.39 2.99 -3.09
N PRO A 15 -3.00 1.89 -2.63
CA PRO A 15 -2.58 1.20 -1.41
C PRO A 15 -1.11 0.81 -1.39
N VAL A 16 -0.53 0.42 -2.53
CA VAL A 16 0.89 0.04 -2.63
C VAL A 16 1.79 1.25 -2.41
N GLY A 17 1.52 2.37 -3.07
CA GLY A 17 2.31 3.60 -2.92
C GLY A 17 2.20 4.21 -1.54
N LEU A 18 1.00 4.20 -0.95
CA LEU A 18 0.77 4.66 0.43
C LEU A 18 1.55 3.81 1.45
N ALA A 19 1.51 2.47 1.31
CA ALA A 19 2.25 1.56 2.18
C ALA A 19 3.76 1.76 2.03
N CYS A 20 4.23 1.88 0.79
CA CYS A 20 5.64 2.16 0.49
C CYS A 20 6.10 3.47 1.13
N ALA A 21 5.32 4.55 0.97
CA ALA A 21 5.63 5.86 1.56
C ALA A 21 5.69 5.78 3.09
N ALA A 22 4.70 5.17 3.73
CA ALA A 22 4.67 5.03 5.18
C ALA A 22 5.87 4.23 5.71
N TRP A 23 6.23 3.17 5.01
CA TRP A 23 7.38 2.34 5.36
C TRP A 23 8.72 3.06 5.18
N CYS A 24 8.88 3.76 4.06
CA CYS A 24 10.08 4.56 3.80
C CYS A 24 10.27 5.64 4.86
N LEU A 25 9.21 6.36 5.23
CA LEU A 25 9.26 7.38 6.28
C LEU A 25 9.65 6.80 7.64
N GLN A 26 9.14 5.61 7.97
CA GLN A 26 9.48 4.96 9.23
C GLN A 26 10.95 4.48 9.26
N LYS A 27 11.46 3.98 8.13
CA LYS A 27 12.83 3.45 8.04
C LYS A 27 13.89 4.51 7.78
N PHE A 28 13.53 5.58 7.11
CA PHE A 28 14.43 6.66 6.68
C PHE A 28 13.85 8.02 7.06
N PRO A 29 13.77 8.36 8.35
CA PRO A 29 13.08 9.57 8.81
C PRO A 29 13.70 10.87 8.28
N GLU A 30 14.99 10.85 7.95
CA GLU A 30 15.72 12.01 7.42
C GLU A 30 15.64 12.11 5.89
N ALA A 31 15.17 11.08 5.21
CA ALA A 31 15.12 11.07 3.76
C ALA A 31 14.06 12.04 3.23
N LYS A 32 14.37 12.67 2.12
CA LYS A 32 13.46 13.55 1.38
C LYS A 32 12.61 12.71 0.45
N ILE A 33 11.35 12.51 0.80
CA ILE A 33 10.46 11.57 0.11
C ILE A 33 9.28 12.33 -0.51
N ALA A 34 9.00 12.06 -1.79
CA ALA A 34 7.80 12.54 -2.46
C ALA A 34 6.87 11.38 -2.81
N LEU A 35 5.58 11.52 -2.49
CA LEU A 35 4.49 10.70 -3.00
C LEU A 35 3.69 11.53 -4.01
N LEU A 36 3.65 11.06 -5.24
CA LEU A 36 2.98 11.72 -6.35
C LEU A 36 1.73 10.94 -6.72
N ASP A 37 0.57 11.57 -6.61
CA ASP A 37 -0.72 10.95 -6.92
C ASP A 37 -1.41 11.66 -8.08
N ARG A 38 -1.81 10.90 -9.11
CA ARG A 38 -2.52 11.43 -10.27
C ARG A 38 -4.02 11.54 -10.06
N ASN A 39 -4.56 10.74 -9.16
CA ASN A 39 -5.99 10.65 -8.90
C ASN A 39 -6.25 10.77 -7.40
N PRO A 40 -6.14 11.97 -6.82
CA PRO A 40 -6.49 12.14 -5.42
C PRO A 40 -7.99 11.93 -5.29
N VAL A 41 -8.36 10.86 -4.63
CA VAL A 41 -9.75 10.59 -4.26
C VAL A 41 -9.96 11.17 -2.86
N ASP A 42 -11.04 11.90 -2.66
CA ASP A 42 -11.40 12.35 -1.32
C ASP A 42 -11.77 11.15 -0.45
N ASP A 43 -11.51 11.24 0.87
CA ASP A 43 -11.81 10.15 1.80
C ASP A 43 -13.30 9.82 1.84
N ALA A 44 -14.18 10.81 1.64
CA ALA A 44 -15.62 10.61 1.56
C ALA A 44 -16.02 9.81 0.32
N ASP A 45 -15.44 10.14 -0.84
CA ASP A 45 -15.67 9.43 -2.08
C ASP A 45 -15.08 8.02 -2.02
N LEU A 46 -13.91 7.88 -1.40
CA LEU A 46 -13.26 6.59 -1.20
C LEU A 46 -14.10 5.65 -0.32
N ALA A 47 -14.76 6.17 0.70
CA ALA A 47 -15.62 5.38 1.59
C ALA A 47 -16.82 4.76 0.86
N THR A 48 -17.30 5.39 -0.20
CA THR A 48 -18.41 4.90 -1.03
C THR A 48 -17.95 4.19 -2.31
N ALA A 49 -16.68 4.34 -2.67
CA ALA A 49 -16.09 3.76 -3.88
C ALA A 49 -15.87 2.24 -3.75
N ASP A 50 -14.99 1.74 -4.52
CA ASP A 50 -14.56 0.36 -4.74
C ASP A 50 -14.69 -0.57 -3.52
N SER A 51 -15.76 -1.37 -3.52
CA SER A 51 -16.05 -2.35 -2.47
C SER A 51 -15.47 -3.74 -2.76
N ARG A 52 -14.64 -3.89 -3.81
CA ARG A 52 -14.04 -5.18 -4.15
C ARG A 52 -13.25 -5.74 -2.99
N GLY A 53 -13.41 -7.06 -2.76
CA GLY A 53 -12.54 -7.80 -1.85
C GLY A 53 -11.20 -8.08 -2.53
N ILE A 54 -10.12 -7.80 -1.83
CA ILE A 54 -8.77 -8.18 -2.23
C ILE A 54 -8.20 -9.16 -1.22
N ALA A 55 -7.43 -10.14 -1.71
CA ALA A 55 -6.75 -11.09 -0.86
C ALA A 55 -5.34 -10.58 -0.55
N LEU A 56 -5.02 -10.47 0.72
CA LEU A 56 -3.68 -10.16 1.20
C LEU A 56 -3.08 -11.38 1.90
N SER A 57 -1.80 -11.63 1.67
CA SER A 57 -1.08 -12.69 2.35
C SER A 57 -0.86 -12.39 3.83
N HIS A 58 -0.59 -13.42 4.62
CA HIS A 58 -0.17 -13.24 6.01
C HIS A 58 1.08 -12.34 6.13
N GLY A 59 2.04 -12.47 5.23
CA GLY A 59 3.21 -11.60 5.17
C GLY A 59 2.86 -10.13 4.95
N SER A 60 1.89 -9.85 4.08
CA SER A 60 1.39 -8.47 3.88
C SER A 60 0.76 -7.90 5.14
N LYS A 61 0.02 -8.73 5.91
CA LYS A 61 -0.51 -8.31 7.21
C LYS A 61 0.60 -7.89 8.16
N LEU A 62 1.63 -8.72 8.32
CA LEU A 62 2.76 -8.41 9.21
C LEU A 62 3.44 -7.09 8.84
N LEU A 63 3.60 -6.80 7.54
CA LEU A 63 4.16 -5.54 7.07
C LEU A 63 3.26 -4.36 7.41
N LEU A 64 1.96 -4.47 7.17
CA LEU A 64 0.99 -3.41 7.43
C LEU A 64 0.80 -3.14 8.93
N ASP A 65 0.91 -4.16 9.76
CA ASP A 65 0.91 -4.01 11.23
C ASP A 65 2.07 -3.14 11.72
N THR A 66 3.25 -3.20 11.08
CA THR A 66 4.40 -2.37 11.47
C THR A 66 4.18 -0.87 11.29
N ILE A 67 3.27 -0.48 10.41
CA ILE A 67 2.91 0.91 10.15
C ILE A 67 1.51 1.27 10.69
N ASN A 68 0.91 0.40 11.51
CA ASN A 68 -0.44 0.54 12.06
C ASN A 68 -1.51 0.76 10.98
N ALA A 69 -1.39 0.08 9.84
CA ALA A 69 -2.26 0.23 8.68
C ALA A 69 -3.09 -1.04 8.38
N TRP A 70 -3.33 -1.89 9.37
CA TRP A 70 -4.22 -3.04 9.20
C TRP A 70 -5.68 -2.66 9.48
N PRO A 71 -6.62 -2.92 8.56
CA PRO A 71 -8.05 -2.67 8.78
C PRO A 71 -8.62 -3.59 9.86
N THR A 72 -9.61 -3.09 10.59
CA THR A 72 -10.29 -3.88 11.63
C THR A 72 -11.23 -4.93 11.06
N GLU A 73 -11.82 -4.68 9.89
CA GLU A 73 -12.70 -5.62 9.22
C GLU A 73 -11.95 -6.41 8.16
N CYS A 74 -11.80 -7.71 8.39
CA CYS A 74 -11.23 -8.66 7.44
C CYS A 74 -11.87 -10.04 7.63
N ALA A 75 -11.78 -10.88 6.60
CA ALA A 75 -12.20 -12.28 6.66
C ALA A 75 -10.97 -13.17 6.45
N ASP A 76 -10.76 -14.14 7.34
CA ASP A 76 -9.60 -15.01 7.29
C ASP A 76 -9.73 -16.09 6.21
N ILE A 77 -8.63 -16.33 5.50
CA ILE A 77 -8.49 -17.44 4.55
C ILE A 77 -7.84 -18.61 5.28
N HIS A 78 -8.61 -19.66 5.56
CA HIS A 78 -8.11 -20.84 6.27
C HIS A 78 -7.64 -21.94 5.33
N ARG A 79 -8.14 -21.97 4.09
CA ARG A 79 -7.82 -23.00 3.10
C ARG A 79 -7.69 -22.39 1.72
N VAL A 80 -6.69 -22.84 0.97
CA VAL A 80 -6.51 -22.48 -0.43
C VAL A 80 -6.44 -23.76 -1.25
N HIS A 81 -7.34 -23.91 -2.21
CA HIS A 81 -7.36 -25.02 -3.14
C HIS A 81 -6.88 -24.56 -4.52
N VAL A 82 -5.81 -25.16 -4.98
CA VAL A 82 -5.26 -24.87 -6.31
C VAL A 82 -5.50 -26.08 -7.21
N SER A 83 -6.14 -25.85 -8.35
CA SER A 83 -6.36 -26.86 -9.39
C SER A 83 -6.17 -26.23 -10.76
N GLN A 84 -5.76 -27.05 -11.74
CA GLN A 84 -5.61 -26.61 -13.12
C GLN A 84 -6.71 -27.25 -13.98
N ALA A 85 -7.43 -26.43 -14.73
CA ALA A 85 -8.46 -26.92 -15.64
C ALA A 85 -7.86 -27.88 -16.68
N GLY A 86 -8.52 -29.03 -16.90
CA GLY A 86 -8.09 -30.02 -17.88
C GLY A 86 -6.87 -30.84 -17.52
N ARG A 87 -6.36 -30.75 -16.27
CA ARG A 87 -5.25 -31.57 -15.79
C ARG A 87 -5.57 -32.28 -14.49
N PHE A 88 -4.98 -33.45 -14.29
CA PHE A 88 -5.00 -34.16 -13.02
C PHE A 88 -4.01 -33.49 -12.05
N GLY A 89 -4.45 -33.28 -10.85
CA GLY A 89 -3.65 -32.72 -9.76
C GLY A 89 -4.36 -31.55 -9.10
N ARG A 90 -4.33 -31.57 -7.78
CA ARG A 90 -4.84 -30.50 -6.92
C ARG A 90 -3.90 -30.39 -5.74
N ALA A 91 -3.66 -29.18 -5.30
CA ALA A 91 -2.98 -28.89 -4.05
C ALA A 91 -3.98 -28.21 -3.10
N LEU A 92 -4.03 -28.69 -1.88
CA LEU A 92 -4.79 -28.05 -0.79
C LEU A 92 -3.76 -27.57 0.23
N MET A 93 -3.77 -26.28 0.51
CA MET A 93 -3.00 -25.70 1.60
C MET A 93 -3.97 -25.35 2.73
N THR A 94 -3.62 -25.68 3.96
CA THR A 94 -4.40 -25.36 5.14
C THR A 94 -3.56 -24.55 6.13
N ARG A 95 -4.22 -23.73 6.94
CA ARG A 95 -3.54 -22.95 7.99
C ARG A 95 -2.86 -23.85 9.02
N GLU A 96 -3.45 -25.03 9.28
CA GLU A 96 -2.95 -26.02 10.23
C GLU A 96 -1.59 -26.59 9.77
N GLU A 97 -1.43 -26.89 8.46
CA GLU A 97 -0.17 -27.35 7.88
C GLU A 97 0.94 -26.33 7.99
N LEU A 98 0.61 -25.04 7.81
CA LEU A 98 1.57 -23.93 7.93
C LEU A 98 1.72 -23.40 9.35
N LYS A 99 0.97 -23.94 10.32
CA LYS A 99 0.96 -23.50 11.73
C LYS A 99 0.74 -21.98 11.87
N GLN A 100 -0.21 -21.44 11.12
CA GLN A 100 -0.58 -20.04 11.10
C GLN A 100 -2.06 -19.88 11.46
N ASP A 101 -2.44 -18.72 11.99
CA ASP A 101 -3.84 -18.41 12.31
C ASP A 101 -4.68 -18.30 11.02
N ALA A 102 -4.09 -17.78 9.95
CA ALA A 102 -4.69 -17.68 8.62
C ALA A 102 -3.62 -17.74 7.53
N LEU A 103 -3.98 -18.23 6.35
CA LEU A 103 -3.11 -18.21 5.15
C LEU A 103 -3.05 -16.81 4.53
N GLY A 104 -4.05 -16.03 4.75
CA GLY A 104 -4.23 -14.67 4.27
C GLY A 104 -5.59 -14.13 4.72
N HIS A 105 -5.94 -12.97 4.19
CA HIS A 105 -7.13 -12.24 4.60
C HIS A 105 -7.80 -11.58 3.40
N ILE A 106 -9.12 -11.56 3.37
CA ILE A 106 -9.91 -10.78 2.42
C ILE A 106 -10.29 -9.46 3.09
N ILE A 107 -9.96 -8.37 2.43
CA ILE A 107 -10.23 -6.99 2.88
C ILE A 107 -10.87 -6.24 1.74
N ARG A 108 -11.79 -5.30 2.03
CA ARG A 108 -12.31 -4.40 0.99
C ARG A 108 -11.22 -3.41 0.58
N TYR A 109 -11.09 -3.18 -0.71
CA TYR A 109 -10.08 -2.26 -1.27
C TYR A 109 -10.15 -0.86 -0.64
N ARG A 110 -11.37 -0.32 -0.45
CA ARG A 110 -11.57 0.97 0.18
C ARG A 110 -11.07 1.03 1.62
N ASP A 111 -11.28 -0.05 2.38
CA ASP A 111 -10.94 -0.08 3.81
C ASP A 111 -9.42 -0.08 4.02
N ILE A 112 -8.67 -0.86 3.23
CA ILE A 112 -7.21 -0.81 3.25
C ILE A 112 -6.68 0.54 2.77
N HIS A 113 -7.27 1.13 1.75
CA HIS A 113 -6.86 2.43 1.22
C HIS A 113 -7.05 3.54 2.26
N LEU A 114 -8.23 3.61 2.90
CA LEU A 114 -8.53 4.58 3.96
C LEU A 114 -7.60 4.42 5.17
N THR A 115 -7.36 3.17 5.59
CA THR A 115 -6.50 2.88 6.74
C THR A 115 -5.05 3.30 6.46
N LEU A 116 -4.54 3.02 5.27
CA LEU A 116 -3.21 3.46 4.82
C LEU A 116 -3.08 4.99 4.76
N ARG A 117 -4.09 5.68 4.23
CA ARG A 117 -4.09 7.16 4.21
C ARG A 117 -4.04 7.73 5.62
N LYS A 118 -4.83 7.16 6.54
CA LYS A 118 -4.84 7.57 7.95
C LYS A 118 -3.48 7.33 8.61
N ALA A 119 -2.89 6.16 8.41
CA ALA A 119 -1.58 5.83 8.95
C ALA A 119 -0.49 6.75 8.39
N LEU A 120 -0.48 7.00 7.08
CA LEU A 120 0.49 7.88 6.45
C LEU A 120 0.37 9.32 6.95
N ARG A 121 -0.84 9.86 7.11
CA ARG A 121 -1.06 11.20 7.68
C ARG A 121 -0.52 11.33 9.11
N ALA A 122 -0.69 10.29 9.93
CA ALA A 122 -0.15 10.27 11.30
C ALA A 122 1.39 10.31 11.32
N ILE A 123 2.04 9.58 10.40
CA ILE A 123 3.50 9.59 10.25
C ILE A 123 3.97 10.94 9.69
N GLN A 124 3.26 11.50 8.71
CA GLN A 124 3.59 12.76 8.04
C GLN A 124 3.72 13.92 9.04
N THR A 125 2.92 13.95 10.09
CA THR A 125 2.94 15.03 11.11
C THR A 125 4.33 15.21 11.70
N ASN A 126 5.13 14.17 11.78
CA ASN A 126 6.50 14.17 12.33
C ASN A 126 7.59 14.08 11.25
N SER A 127 7.24 14.27 9.98
CA SER A 127 8.15 14.07 8.85
C SER A 127 8.22 15.32 7.95
N PRO A 128 9.03 16.33 8.31
CA PRO A 128 9.10 17.60 7.58
C PRO A 128 9.61 17.46 6.15
N ASN A 129 10.30 16.36 5.84
CA ASN A 129 10.89 16.07 4.54
C ASN A 129 9.97 15.22 3.64
N PHE A 130 8.69 15.07 4.01
CA PHE A 130 7.73 14.33 3.22
C PHE A 130 6.80 15.27 2.43
N PHE A 131 6.68 15.00 1.14
CA PHE A 131 5.88 15.77 0.19
C PHE A 131 4.85 14.87 -0.46
N TRP A 132 3.58 15.04 -0.12
CA TRP A 132 2.47 14.37 -0.80
C TRP A 132 1.81 15.37 -1.73
N LYS A 133 1.94 15.15 -3.03
CA LYS A 133 1.44 16.06 -4.06
C LYS A 133 0.52 15.36 -5.03
N HIS A 134 -0.55 16.06 -5.37
CA HIS A 134 -1.29 15.76 -6.58
C HIS A 134 -0.49 16.24 -7.80
N ILE A 135 -0.43 15.40 -8.83
CA ILE A 135 0.12 15.74 -10.14
C ILE A 135 -0.93 15.47 -11.21
N ASP A 136 -1.09 16.39 -12.14
CA ASP A 136 -1.93 16.17 -13.33
C ASP A 136 -1.19 15.29 -14.36
N THR A 137 -1.93 14.88 -15.40
CA THR A 137 -1.36 14.06 -16.49
C THR A 137 -0.33 14.80 -17.34
N GLN A 138 -0.26 16.13 -17.23
CA GLN A 138 0.68 16.98 -17.97
C GLN A 138 1.92 17.34 -17.13
N THR A 139 1.90 17.04 -15.83
CA THR A 139 3.06 17.32 -14.97
C THR A 139 4.22 16.44 -15.41
N ASN A 140 5.27 17.10 -15.93
CA ASN A 140 6.48 16.42 -16.30
C ASN A 140 7.25 16.02 -15.03
N THR A 141 7.21 14.72 -14.70
CA THR A 141 7.94 14.19 -13.55
C THR A 141 9.42 13.93 -13.85
N SER A 142 9.86 14.07 -15.10
CA SER A 142 11.27 13.91 -15.49
C SER A 142 12.18 15.01 -14.93
N ASP A 143 11.61 16.16 -14.54
CA ASP A 143 12.36 17.27 -13.93
C ASP A 143 12.59 17.06 -12.42
N LEU A 144 11.98 16.03 -11.84
CA LEU A 144 12.23 15.63 -10.45
C LEU A 144 13.47 14.75 -10.40
N GLN A 145 14.56 15.29 -9.88
CA GLN A 145 15.74 14.48 -9.61
C GLN A 145 15.52 13.65 -8.35
N ALA A 146 15.63 12.34 -8.46
CA ALA A 146 15.54 11.41 -7.35
C ALA A 146 16.64 10.35 -7.43
N LYS A 147 17.16 9.93 -6.29
CA LYS A 147 18.10 8.80 -6.20
C LYS A 147 17.40 7.47 -6.49
N CYS A 148 16.12 7.37 -6.12
CA CYS A 148 15.29 6.19 -6.34
C CYS A 148 13.88 6.60 -6.76
N VAL A 149 13.34 5.96 -7.80
CA VAL A 149 11.94 6.12 -8.23
C VAL A 149 11.22 4.79 -8.11
N VAL A 150 10.08 4.81 -7.41
CA VAL A 150 9.20 3.65 -7.23
C VAL A 150 7.91 3.91 -8.01
N HIS A 151 7.55 3.00 -8.90
CA HIS A 151 6.27 3.00 -9.61
C HIS A 151 5.31 2.02 -8.89
N ALA A 152 4.19 2.52 -8.32
CA ALA A 152 3.27 1.78 -7.46
C ALA A 152 1.81 1.84 -7.97
#